data_efd7308d4671b3165255406311fcee84
#
_entry.id   efd7308d4671b3165255406311fcee84
#
_cell.length_a   1.000
_cell.length_b   1.000
_cell.length_c   1.000
_cell.angle_alpha   90.00
_cell.angle_beta   90.00
_cell.angle_gamma   90.00
#
_symmetry.space_group_name_H-M   'P 1'
#
loop_
_entity.id
_entity.type
_entity.pdbx_description
1 polymer ?
#
loop_
_entity_poly.entity_id
_entity_poly.type
_entity_poly.pdbx_seq_one_letter_code
_entity_poly.pdbx_strand_id
1 'polypeptide(L)'
;MKTFRDLCFVCLAFGATQLLESAPAQAQSSSVSVAPELPSSRMLNRFGLERAWWSQATLNPKRDKVKYLVLDEENVYVQSTGGTVTAYEADSGKRLWVVQLGNRDEPIFPGVSNDKHFLAVNGMALYCIERFGGKVLWELTLPAMPSVGPSVDDQHIYIGALDGSIYSYELRKIDELYRKRLLPKWSFEALRWRYRTGKEITTTAYSTGRLVNFASRDGSLYAVGALERDLNWQFETNAPITAPLATTEDSLILASEDNFVYCLDRNNGLTRWEFASGYPIRKAPVVIEEDLYIIPDRGGIFNLTVRTGSEKWERAGISDFLGATKSRLFTSDVTGNVVLLQRSTGQPLGTLPLRPFSVRLENDRTDRLFLATPSGLVVCLREQGSEFAHFHKYPDRAPIVPDVEPDEPTPPVLMPDAPANQ
;
A
#
# COMPACT_ATOMS: atom_id res chain seq x y z
N MET A 1 -60.46 -54.03 38.47
CA MET A 1 -61.85 -54.00 38.99
C MET A 1 -62.44 -52.77 38.35
N LYS A 2 -63.38 -53.01 37.41
CA LYS A 2 -64.76 -52.51 37.30
C LYS A 2 -64.88 -50.99 37.39
N THR A 3 -65.60 -50.27 36.50
CA THR A 3 -66.73 -50.50 35.57
C THR A 3 -67.00 -49.18 34.93
N PHE A 4 -67.20 -49.12 33.64
CA PHE A 4 -68.46 -48.93 32.90
C PHE A 4 -69.23 -47.62 33.17
N ARG A 5 -69.54 -46.88 32.09
CA ARG A 5 -70.82 -46.58 31.39
C ARG A 5 -70.98 -45.08 31.09
N ASP A 6 -71.19 -44.80 29.98
CA ASP A 6 -72.27 -44.62 28.94
C ASP A 6 -72.56 -43.14 28.66
N LEU A 7 -72.45 -42.83 27.39
CA LEU A 7 -73.40 -42.28 26.45
C LEU A 7 -74.03 -40.89 26.74
N CYS A 8 -73.76 -39.92 25.90
CA CYS A 8 -74.80 -39.20 25.17
C CYS A 8 -74.29 -38.29 24.05
N PHE A 9 -74.80 -38.50 22.86
CA PHE A 9 -74.67 -37.67 21.67
C PHE A 9 -75.43 -36.35 21.88
N VAL A 10 -74.72 -35.20 21.57
CA VAL A 10 -75.44 -33.99 21.09
C VAL A 10 -74.52 -33.38 20.01
N CYS A 11 -75.01 -33.41 18.78
CA CYS A 11 -74.51 -32.63 17.65
C CYS A 11 -74.82 -31.16 17.86
N LEU A 12 -73.79 -30.32 17.83
CA LEU A 12 -73.97 -28.90 17.61
C LEU A 12 -72.88 -28.45 16.61
N ALA A 13 -73.36 -28.09 15.43
CA ALA A 13 -72.57 -27.47 14.38
C ALA A 13 -72.15 -26.08 14.84
N PHE A 14 -70.81 -25.87 14.89
CA PHE A 14 -70.22 -24.55 14.99
C PHE A 14 -69.30 -24.29 13.80
N GLY A 15 -69.61 -23.21 13.10
CA GLY A 15 -68.94 -22.77 11.90
C GLY A 15 -67.48 -22.45 12.20
N ALA A 16 -66.61 -22.97 11.35
CA ALA A 16 -65.18 -22.64 11.33
C ALA A 16 -64.98 -21.25 10.73
N THR A 17 -64.76 -20.25 11.58
CA THR A 17 -64.12 -19.00 11.20
C THR A 17 -62.63 -19.23 11.10
N GLN A 18 -62.12 -19.34 9.88
CA GLN A 18 -60.68 -19.31 9.62
C GLN A 18 -60.18 -17.89 9.93
N LEU A 19 -59.46 -17.75 11.04
CA LEU A 19 -58.59 -16.62 11.28
C LEU A 19 -57.37 -16.78 10.37
N LEU A 20 -57.33 -15.95 9.31
CA LEU A 20 -56.12 -15.72 8.53
C LEU A 20 -55.12 -15.01 9.45
N GLU A 21 -54.19 -15.78 10.01
CA GLU A 21 -52.94 -15.21 10.57
C GLU A 21 -52.12 -14.61 9.43
N SER A 22 -52.14 -13.28 9.35
CA SER A 22 -51.21 -12.54 8.49
C SER A 22 -49.79 -12.69 9.06
N ALA A 23 -48.99 -13.53 8.41
CA ALA A 23 -47.54 -13.58 8.66
C ALA A 23 -46.96 -12.16 8.50
N PRO A 24 -46.09 -11.70 9.42
CA PRO A 24 -45.43 -10.42 9.24
C PRO A 24 -44.56 -10.50 7.98
N ALA A 25 -44.81 -9.63 7.02
CA ALA A 25 -43.94 -9.43 5.88
C ALA A 25 -42.56 -9.04 6.41
N GLN A 26 -41.61 -9.96 6.38
CA GLN A 26 -40.22 -9.63 6.55
C GLN A 26 -39.83 -8.68 5.41
N ALA A 27 -39.70 -7.41 5.76
CA ALA A 27 -39.07 -6.42 4.91
C ALA A 27 -37.64 -6.89 4.68
N GLN A 28 -37.41 -7.58 3.56
CA GLN A 28 -36.06 -7.75 3.04
C GLN A 28 -35.56 -6.35 2.72
N SER A 29 -34.74 -5.80 3.62
CA SER A 29 -33.91 -4.65 3.32
C SER A 29 -32.93 -5.11 2.25
N SER A 30 -33.33 -5.03 0.99
CA SER A 30 -32.38 -5.03 -0.12
C SER A 30 -31.53 -3.80 0.06
N SER A 31 -30.35 -3.97 0.68
CA SER A 31 -29.30 -2.99 0.59
C SER A 31 -28.94 -2.88 -0.90
N VAL A 32 -29.54 -1.92 -1.57
CA VAL A 32 -29.12 -1.52 -2.91
C VAL A 32 -27.69 -1.06 -2.73
N SER A 33 -26.75 -1.92 -3.07
CA SER A 33 -25.34 -1.54 -3.21
C SER A 33 -25.30 -0.56 -4.37
N VAL A 34 -25.43 0.73 -4.07
CA VAL A 34 -25.21 1.79 -5.04
C VAL A 34 -23.77 1.66 -5.50
N ALA A 35 -23.55 1.35 -6.76
CA ALA A 35 -22.21 1.33 -7.34
C ALA A 35 -21.54 2.68 -7.04
N PRO A 36 -20.31 2.72 -6.57
CA PRO A 36 -19.66 3.97 -6.25
C PRO A 36 -19.56 4.84 -7.51
N GLU A 37 -20.17 6.00 -7.44
CA GLU A 37 -20.12 6.96 -8.53
C GLU A 37 -18.77 7.70 -8.55
N LEU A 38 -18.31 8.00 -9.76
CA LEU A 38 -17.14 8.84 -9.94
C LEU A 38 -17.37 10.24 -9.33
N PRO A 39 -16.35 10.85 -8.70
CA PRO A 39 -16.44 12.21 -8.23
C PRO A 39 -16.85 13.15 -9.38
N SER A 40 -17.95 13.91 -9.21
CA SER A 40 -18.43 14.78 -10.28
C SER A 40 -17.45 15.93 -10.54
N SER A 41 -17.23 16.25 -11.82
CA SER A 41 -16.33 17.36 -12.21
C SER A 41 -16.78 18.69 -11.59
N ARG A 42 -18.10 18.91 -11.47
CA ARG A 42 -18.64 20.12 -10.84
C ARG A 42 -18.24 20.25 -9.36
N MET A 43 -18.20 19.14 -8.63
CA MET A 43 -17.78 19.11 -7.23
C MET A 43 -16.26 19.37 -7.13
N LEU A 44 -15.46 18.70 -7.95
CA LEU A 44 -14.01 18.86 -7.96
C LEU A 44 -13.58 20.28 -8.33
N ASN A 45 -14.19 20.85 -9.37
CA ASN A 45 -13.88 22.20 -9.86
C ASN A 45 -14.10 23.30 -8.80
N ARG A 46 -15.06 23.11 -7.88
CA ARG A 46 -15.29 24.06 -6.76
C ARG A 46 -14.09 24.17 -5.83
N PHE A 47 -13.25 23.16 -5.80
CA PHE A 47 -12.03 23.09 -4.98
C PHE A 47 -10.76 23.25 -5.83
N GLY A 48 -10.88 23.64 -7.10
CA GLY A 48 -9.75 23.78 -8.01
C GLY A 48 -9.08 22.46 -8.34
N LEU A 49 -9.82 21.35 -8.27
CA LEU A 49 -9.38 20.00 -8.61
C LEU A 49 -10.03 19.54 -9.90
N GLU A 50 -9.35 18.65 -10.58
CA GLU A 50 -9.90 17.90 -11.71
C GLU A 50 -9.51 16.42 -11.61
N ARG A 51 -10.28 15.58 -12.28
CA ARG A 51 -9.96 14.17 -12.42
C ARG A 51 -9.03 13.99 -13.61
N ALA A 52 -7.77 13.62 -13.34
CA ALA A 52 -6.79 13.31 -14.37
C ALA A 52 -7.24 12.07 -15.16
N TRP A 53 -7.54 11.01 -14.43
CA TRP A 53 -8.03 9.76 -15.01
C TRP A 53 -8.81 8.92 -13.99
N TRP A 54 -9.44 7.86 -14.48
CA TRP A 54 -10.03 6.80 -13.67
C TRP A 54 -9.93 5.47 -14.40
N SER A 55 -9.92 4.38 -13.65
CA SER A 55 -9.87 3.03 -14.19
C SER A 55 -10.54 2.04 -13.25
N GLN A 56 -10.91 0.87 -13.77
CA GLN A 56 -11.45 -0.22 -12.98
C GLN A 56 -10.39 -1.32 -12.86
N ALA A 57 -9.96 -1.60 -11.64
CA ALA A 57 -9.03 -2.69 -11.37
C ALA A 57 -9.70 -4.05 -11.62
N THR A 58 -8.92 -4.98 -12.15
CA THR A 58 -9.39 -6.33 -12.41
C THR A 58 -9.41 -7.12 -11.11
N LEU A 59 -10.61 -7.37 -10.59
CA LEU A 59 -10.85 -8.19 -9.40
C LEU A 59 -12.26 -8.77 -9.43
N ASN A 60 -12.53 -9.78 -8.60
CA ASN A 60 -13.87 -10.29 -8.40
C ASN A 60 -14.54 -9.54 -7.24
N PRO A 61 -15.44 -8.56 -7.48
CA PRO A 61 -15.96 -7.68 -6.43
C PRO A 61 -16.84 -8.40 -5.39
N LYS A 62 -17.26 -9.64 -5.66
CA LYS A 62 -18.02 -10.48 -4.70
C LYS A 62 -17.11 -11.16 -3.68
N ARG A 63 -15.83 -11.35 -3.99
CA ARG A 63 -14.87 -12.10 -3.17
C ARG A 63 -13.66 -11.27 -2.77
N ASP A 64 -13.19 -10.41 -3.67
CA ASP A 64 -11.94 -9.69 -3.53
C ASP A 64 -12.21 -8.21 -3.32
N LYS A 65 -11.33 -7.56 -2.60
CA LYS A 65 -11.33 -6.11 -2.40
C LYS A 65 -9.95 -5.56 -2.71
N VAL A 66 -9.88 -4.32 -3.16
CA VAL A 66 -8.61 -3.60 -3.18
C VAL A 66 -8.13 -3.47 -1.75
N LYS A 67 -6.87 -3.83 -1.51
CA LYS A 67 -6.24 -3.76 -0.19
C LYS A 67 -5.17 -2.68 -0.13
N TYR A 68 -4.32 -2.59 -1.15
CA TYR A 68 -3.24 -1.62 -1.21
C TYR A 68 -3.21 -0.89 -2.54
N LEU A 69 -2.87 0.38 -2.47
CA LEU A 69 -2.35 1.17 -3.57
C LEU A 69 -0.86 1.39 -3.30
N VAL A 70 -0.03 1.12 -4.28
CA VAL A 70 1.42 1.34 -4.21
C VAL A 70 1.80 2.23 -5.38
N LEU A 71 2.62 3.22 -5.15
CA LEU A 71 3.09 4.15 -6.16
C LEU A 71 4.62 4.09 -6.24
N ASP A 72 5.12 4.00 -7.43
CA ASP A 72 6.46 4.48 -7.76
C ASP A 72 6.36 5.79 -8.57
N GLU A 73 7.41 6.22 -9.22
CA GLU A 73 7.40 7.49 -9.93
C GLU A 73 6.53 7.43 -11.20
N GLU A 74 6.50 6.30 -11.90
CA GLU A 74 5.83 6.13 -13.19
C GLU A 74 4.53 5.31 -13.10
N ASN A 75 4.38 4.43 -12.09
CA ASN A 75 3.31 3.45 -12.05
C ASN A 75 2.55 3.44 -10.72
N VAL A 76 1.25 3.13 -10.83
CA VAL A 76 0.38 2.82 -9.70
C VAL A 76 0.01 1.35 -9.74
N TYR A 77 0.28 0.64 -8.67
CA TYR A 77 -0.06 -0.77 -8.50
C TYR A 77 -1.24 -0.92 -7.56
N VAL A 78 -2.25 -1.61 -8.01
CA VAL A 78 -3.46 -1.93 -7.23
C VAL A 78 -3.39 -3.40 -6.83
N GLN A 79 -3.26 -3.66 -5.54
CA GLN A 79 -3.19 -5.01 -5.01
C GLN A 79 -4.52 -5.40 -4.35
N SER A 80 -5.11 -6.53 -4.75
CA SER A 80 -6.35 -7.06 -4.19
C SER A 80 -6.10 -8.10 -3.12
N THR A 81 -7.06 -8.28 -2.21
CA THR A 81 -7.03 -9.38 -1.20
C THR A 81 -6.96 -10.77 -1.83
N GLY A 82 -7.36 -10.91 -3.10
CA GLY A 82 -7.29 -12.15 -3.85
C GLY A 82 -5.94 -12.42 -4.50
N GLY A 83 -4.91 -11.59 -4.25
CA GLY A 83 -3.58 -11.76 -4.84
C GLY A 83 -3.45 -11.21 -6.27
N THR A 84 -4.48 -10.54 -6.81
CA THR A 84 -4.36 -9.88 -8.11
C THR A 84 -3.64 -8.55 -7.97
N VAL A 85 -2.65 -8.32 -8.83
CA VAL A 85 -1.95 -7.04 -8.97
C VAL A 85 -2.27 -6.46 -10.34
N THR A 86 -2.72 -5.21 -10.38
CA THR A 86 -2.97 -4.45 -11.62
C THR A 86 -2.06 -3.24 -11.63
N ALA A 87 -1.26 -3.07 -12.67
CA ALA A 87 -0.40 -1.90 -12.85
C ALA A 87 -1.02 -0.91 -13.84
N TYR A 88 -0.90 0.35 -13.51
CA TYR A 88 -1.31 1.48 -14.32
C TYR A 88 -0.17 2.49 -14.44
N GLU A 89 -0.06 3.12 -15.59
CA GLU A 89 0.76 4.32 -15.73
C GLU A 89 0.18 5.45 -14.86
N ALA A 90 1.00 6.07 -14.02
CA ALA A 90 0.53 7.00 -12.99
C ALA A 90 -0.11 8.27 -13.57
N ASP A 91 0.39 8.79 -14.69
CA ASP A 91 -0.09 10.03 -15.30
C ASP A 91 -1.35 9.84 -16.14
N SER A 92 -1.44 8.75 -16.92
CA SER A 92 -2.53 8.54 -17.87
C SER A 92 -3.61 7.58 -17.38
N GLY A 93 -3.33 6.75 -16.37
CA GLY A 93 -4.21 5.66 -15.94
C GLY A 93 -4.32 4.52 -16.94
N LYS A 94 -3.46 4.47 -17.96
CA LYS A 94 -3.37 3.36 -18.91
C LYS A 94 -2.97 2.10 -18.16
N ARG A 95 -3.78 1.05 -18.28
CA ARG A 95 -3.46 -0.25 -17.71
C ARG A 95 -2.29 -0.88 -18.46
N LEU A 96 -1.22 -1.19 -17.75
CA LEU A 96 -0.04 -1.83 -18.29
C LEU A 96 -0.22 -3.36 -18.31
N TRP A 97 -0.51 -3.93 -17.15
CA TRP A 97 -0.66 -5.38 -17.01
C TRP A 97 -1.53 -5.77 -15.80
N VAL A 98 -1.92 -7.04 -15.77
CA VAL A 98 -2.63 -7.67 -14.65
C VAL A 98 -2.03 -9.04 -14.42
N VAL A 99 -1.70 -9.37 -13.18
CA VAL A 99 -1.12 -10.65 -12.79
C VAL A 99 -1.82 -11.19 -11.54
N GLN A 100 -2.11 -12.48 -11.52
CA GLN A 100 -2.57 -13.20 -10.35
C GLN A 100 -1.36 -13.84 -9.66
N LEU A 101 -1.15 -13.53 -8.38
CA LEU A 101 -0.06 -14.08 -7.56
C LEU A 101 -0.62 -14.98 -6.48
N GLY A 102 0.04 -16.10 -6.24
CA GLY A 102 -0.23 -17.01 -5.13
C GLY A 102 -1.69 -17.45 -4.97
N ASN A 103 -2.04 -17.77 -3.74
CA ASN A 103 -3.40 -18.17 -3.37
C ASN A 103 -4.18 -16.99 -2.78
N ARG A 104 -5.51 -17.04 -2.93
CA ARG A 104 -6.41 -15.93 -2.53
C ARG A 104 -6.50 -15.74 -1.02
N ASP A 105 -6.37 -16.80 -0.25
CA ASP A 105 -6.58 -16.77 1.20
C ASP A 105 -5.30 -16.52 1.99
N GLU A 106 -4.21 -16.24 1.27
CA GLU A 106 -2.92 -15.94 1.87
C GLU A 106 -2.76 -14.42 2.16
N PRO A 107 -2.02 -14.07 3.22
CA PRO A 107 -1.76 -12.68 3.52
C PRO A 107 -0.92 -12.02 2.43
N ILE A 108 -1.34 -10.83 2.00
CA ILE A 108 -0.58 -9.99 1.07
C ILE A 108 -0.03 -8.77 1.79
N PHE A 109 1.09 -8.27 1.30
CA PHE A 109 1.79 -7.09 1.81
C PHE A 109 1.98 -6.08 0.68
N PRO A 110 2.14 -4.77 1.00
CA PRO A 110 2.44 -3.77 -0.02
C PRO A 110 3.70 -4.17 -0.79
N GLY A 111 3.62 -4.15 -2.11
CA GLY A 111 4.76 -4.42 -2.97
C GLY A 111 5.74 -3.24 -3.01
N VAL A 112 6.86 -3.46 -3.64
CA VAL A 112 7.89 -2.44 -3.89
C VAL A 112 8.43 -2.60 -5.31
N SER A 113 8.81 -1.52 -5.95
CA SER A 113 9.48 -1.54 -7.24
C SER A 113 10.92 -1.02 -7.16
N ASN A 114 11.75 -1.51 -8.05
CA ASN A 114 12.99 -0.89 -8.47
C ASN A 114 12.90 -0.54 -9.96
N ASP A 115 14.00 -0.16 -10.59
CA ASP A 115 14.00 0.28 -11.99
C ASP A 115 13.44 -0.75 -12.98
N LYS A 116 13.61 -2.05 -12.70
CA LYS A 116 13.25 -3.14 -13.62
C LYS A 116 12.12 -4.04 -13.13
N HIS A 117 11.91 -4.12 -11.83
CA HIS A 117 11.06 -5.14 -11.23
C HIS A 117 10.05 -4.56 -10.26
N PHE A 118 8.91 -5.20 -10.18
CA PHE A 118 7.96 -5.06 -9.07
C PHE A 118 7.98 -6.34 -8.24
N LEU A 119 8.21 -6.18 -6.95
CA LEU A 119 8.29 -7.27 -5.98
C LEU A 119 7.03 -7.29 -5.11
N ALA A 120 6.39 -8.43 -5.00
CA ALA A 120 5.19 -8.60 -4.18
C ALA A 120 5.28 -9.90 -3.37
N VAL A 121 4.74 -9.85 -2.16
CA VAL A 121 4.66 -11.02 -1.27
C VAL A 121 3.20 -11.47 -1.15
N ASN A 122 2.98 -12.77 -1.33
CA ASN A 122 1.73 -13.45 -1.06
C ASN A 122 2.04 -14.72 -0.25
N GLY A 123 1.51 -14.81 0.97
CA GLY A 123 1.84 -15.88 1.90
C GLY A 123 3.33 -15.95 2.20
N MET A 124 3.92 -17.09 1.95
CA MET A 124 5.36 -17.35 2.12
C MET A 124 6.14 -17.32 0.80
N ALA A 125 5.58 -16.71 -0.23
CA ALA A 125 6.23 -16.56 -1.53
C ALA A 125 6.47 -15.10 -1.89
N LEU A 126 7.69 -14.81 -2.33
CA LEU A 126 8.07 -13.53 -2.93
C LEU A 126 8.11 -13.70 -4.45
N TYR A 127 7.34 -12.88 -5.14
CA TYR A 127 7.26 -12.85 -6.60
C TYR A 127 8.00 -11.65 -7.16
N CYS A 128 8.75 -11.88 -8.23
CA CYS A 128 9.33 -10.83 -9.04
C CYS A 128 8.60 -10.73 -10.37
N ILE A 129 8.15 -9.54 -10.68
CA ILE A 129 7.37 -9.23 -11.88
C ILE A 129 8.15 -8.17 -12.65
N GLU A 130 8.24 -8.35 -13.95
CA GLU A 130 8.77 -7.33 -14.84
C GLU A 130 7.92 -6.06 -14.75
N ARG A 131 8.55 -4.93 -14.45
CA ARG A 131 7.86 -3.70 -14.04
C ARG A 131 6.87 -3.18 -15.08
N PHE A 132 7.22 -3.20 -16.36
CA PHE A 132 6.39 -2.65 -17.44
C PHE A 132 5.61 -3.71 -18.22
N GLY A 133 6.13 -4.93 -18.34
CA GLY A 133 5.50 -6.01 -19.07
C GLY A 133 4.60 -6.94 -18.27
N GLY A 134 4.75 -6.97 -16.92
CA GLY A 134 3.93 -7.79 -16.04
C GLY A 134 4.26 -9.28 -16.08
N LYS A 135 5.36 -9.67 -16.70
CA LYS A 135 5.79 -11.07 -16.71
C LYS A 135 6.32 -11.46 -15.34
N VAL A 136 5.79 -12.53 -14.76
CA VAL A 136 6.38 -13.14 -13.57
C VAL A 136 7.69 -13.79 -13.98
N LEU A 137 8.79 -13.28 -13.47
CA LEU A 137 10.13 -13.76 -13.77
C LEU A 137 10.47 -14.96 -12.88
N TRP A 138 10.34 -14.81 -11.59
CA TRP A 138 10.66 -15.87 -10.64
C TRP A 138 9.82 -15.75 -9.36
N GLU A 139 9.82 -16.86 -8.63
CA GLU A 139 9.23 -17.01 -7.31
C GLU A 139 10.31 -17.50 -6.35
N LEU A 140 10.34 -16.94 -5.14
CA LEU A 140 11.26 -17.30 -4.07
C LEU A 140 10.46 -17.72 -2.84
N THR A 141 10.73 -18.91 -2.31
CA THR A 141 10.10 -19.39 -1.07
C THR A 141 10.80 -18.78 0.13
N LEU A 142 10.01 -18.16 1.02
CA LEU A 142 10.50 -17.51 2.23
C LEU A 142 10.60 -18.52 3.39
N PRO A 143 11.61 -18.42 4.28
CA PRO A 143 11.82 -19.38 5.36
C PRO A 143 10.91 -19.17 6.57
N ALA A 144 10.28 -17.98 6.66
CA ALA A 144 9.33 -17.63 7.72
C ALA A 144 8.24 -16.70 7.17
N MET A 145 7.11 -16.66 7.87
CA MET A 145 5.98 -15.79 7.51
C MET A 145 6.40 -14.30 7.60
N PRO A 146 6.29 -13.54 6.52
CA PRO A 146 6.55 -12.11 6.54
C PRO A 146 5.62 -11.37 7.50
N SER A 147 6.13 -10.31 8.09
CA SER A 147 5.35 -9.37 8.93
C SER A 147 5.10 -8.05 8.24
N VAL A 148 5.92 -7.72 7.25
CA VAL A 148 5.88 -6.46 6.49
C VAL A 148 6.15 -6.72 5.02
N GLY A 149 5.93 -5.71 4.19
CA GLY A 149 6.26 -5.76 2.76
C GLY A 149 7.77 -5.89 2.51
N PRO A 150 8.16 -6.35 1.30
CA PRO A 150 9.55 -6.41 0.91
C PRO A 150 10.14 -5.00 0.75
N SER A 151 11.44 -4.89 0.90
CA SER A 151 12.19 -3.74 0.40
C SER A 151 13.33 -4.21 -0.49
N VAL A 152 13.78 -3.34 -1.38
CA VAL A 152 14.78 -3.66 -2.39
C VAL A 152 15.72 -2.49 -2.60
N ASP A 153 17.00 -2.78 -2.71
CA ASP A 153 18.01 -1.89 -3.24
C ASP A 153 18.61 -2.47 -4.54
N ASP A 154 19.71 -1.91 -5.02
CA ASP A 154 20.34 -2.36 -6.28
C ASP A 154 20.89 -3.78 -6.23
N GLN A 155 21.18 -4.30 -5.03
CA GLN A 155 21.88 -5.58 -4.86
C GLN A 155 21.09 -6.61 -4.06
N HIS A 156 20.20 -6.16 -3.15
CA HIS A 156 19.54 -7.03 -2.18
C HIS A 156 18.05 -6.79 -2.06
N ILE A 157 17.35 -7.82 -1.63
CA ILE A 157 15.97 -7.78 -1.18
C ILE A 157 15.96 -8.08 0.32
N TYR A 158 15.19 -7.32 1.08
CA TYR A 158 15.05 -7.49 2.53
C TYR A 158 13.62 -7.85 2.88
N ILE A 159 13.44 -8.88 3.72
CA ILE A 159 12.14 -9.36 4.18
C ILE A 159 12.13 -9.44 5.70
N GLY A 160 11.31 -8.63 6.33
CA GLY A 160 11.02 -8.73 7.77
C GLY A 160 9.97 -9.79 8.05
N ALA A 161 10.16 -10.56 9.14
CA ALA A 161 9.30 -11.70 9.46
C ALA A 161 8.77 -11.66 10.90
N LEU A 162 7.69 -12.42 11.13
CA LEU A 162 7.02 -12.56 12.42
C LEU A 162 7.90 -13.24 13.49
N ASP A 163 8.88 -14.04 13.07
CA ASP A 163 9.83 -14.70 13.99
C ASP A 163 10.92 -13.76 14.55
N GLY A 164 10.82 -12.45 14.23
CA GLY A 164 11.80 -11.42 14.59
C GLY A 164 13.04 -11.41 13.72
N SER A 165 13.04 -12.15 12.62
CA SER A 165 14.17 -12.15 11.69
C SER A 165 13.95 -11.19 10.54
N ILE A 166 15.03 -10.57 10.10
CA ILE A 166 15.12 -9.96 8.78
C ILE A 166 16.07 -10.81 7.93
N TYR A 167 15.65 -11.08 6.71
CA TYR A 167 16.36 -11.87 5.72
C TYR A 167 16.84 -10.98 4.59
N SER A 168 18.09 -11.09 4.21
CA SER A 168 18.67 -10.41 3.06
C SER A 168 18.99 -11.42 1.97
N TYR A 169 18.45 -11.20 0.77
CA TYR A 169 18.69 -12.03 -0.41
C TYR A 169 19.49 -11.27 -1.45
N GLU A 170 20.46 -11.91 -2.07
CA GLU A 170 21.30 -11.33 -3.11
C GLU A 170 20.63 -11.47 -4.48
N LEU A 171 20.26 -10.34 -5.13
CA LEU A 171 19.60 -10.31 -6.43
C LEU A 171 20.37 -11.06 -7.51
N ARG A 172 21.70 -10.86 -7.58
CA ARG A 172 22.55 -11.56 -8.53
C ARG A 172 22.48 -13.08 -8.39
N LYS A 173 22.41 -13.58 -7.15
CA LYS A 173 22.29 -15.02 -6.90
C LYS A 173 20.91 -15.55 -7.28
N ILE A 174 19.85 -14.78 -7.03
CA ILE A 174 18.51 -15.11 -7.48
C ILE A 174 18.48 -15.26 -9.00
N ASP A 175 19.04 -14.30 -9.74
CA ASP A 175 19.09 -14.35 -11.21
C ASP A 175 19.88 -15.55 -11.74
N GLU A 176 20.96 -15.94 -11.04
CA GLU A 176 21.72 -17.16 -11.37
C GLU A 176 20.84 -18.40 -11.20
N LEU A 177 20.16 -18.54 -10.06
CA LEU A 177 19.27 -19.66 -9.76
C LEU A 177 18.10 -19.73 -10.74
N TYR A 178 17.51 -18.58 -11.08
CA TYR A 178 16.45 -18.50 -12.08
C TYR A 178 16.91 -18.99 -13.46
N ARG A 179 18.05 -18.49 -13.96
CA ARG A 179 18.59 -18.93 -15.25
C ARG A 179 18.91 -20.42 -15.27
N LYS A 180 19.32 -21.00 -14.14
CA LYS A 180 19.56 -22.44 -13.98
C LYS A 180 18.30 -23.27 -13.77
N ARG A 181 17.09 -22.63 -13.70
CA ARG A 181 15.79 -23.24 -13.40
C ARG A 181 15.75 -23.97 -12.05
N LEU A 182 16.41 -23.42 -11.06
CA LEU A 182 16.51 -23.98 -9.70
C LEU A 182 15.48 -23.39 -8.71
N LEU A 183 14.86 -22.23 -9.05
CA LEU A 183 13.80 -21.62 -8.26
C LEU A 183 12.43 -22.28 -8.51
N PRO A 184 11.52 -22.28 -7.51
CA PRO A 184 11.73 -21.78 -6.13
C PRO A 184 12.44 -22.78 -5.21
N LYS A 185 12.71 -24.00 -5.64
CA LYS A 185 13.24 -25.10 -4.79
C LYS A 185 14.53 -24.75 -4.05
N TRP A 186 15.43 -24.01 -4.68
CA TRP A 186 16.76 -23.64 -4.16
C TRP A 186 16.81 -22.19 -3.64
N SER A 187 15.68 -21.62 -3.23
CA SER A 187 15.57 -20.24 -2.74
C SER A 187 16.55 -19.90 -1.61
N PHE A 188 16.84 -20.89 -0.75
CA PHE A 188 17.77 -20.73 0.38
C PHE A 188 19.20 -20.41 -0.03
N GLU A 189 19.63 -20.78 -1.24
CA GLU A 189 20.98 -20.43 -1.74
C GLU A 189 21.14 -18.95 -2.04
N ALA A 190 20.04 -18.22 -2.25
CA ALA A 190 20.07 -16.77 -2.47
C ALA A 190 20.14 -15.98 -1.17
N LEU A 191 19.95 -16.64 -0.02
CA LEU A 191 20.01 -16.00 1.28
C LEU A 191 21.46 -15.57 1.57
N ARG A 192 21.66 -14.25 1.68
CA ARG A 192 22.99 -13.68 2.01
C ARG A 192 23.26 -13.73 3.50
N TRP A 193 22.31 -13.22 4.29
CA TRP A 193 22.37 -13.22 5.74
C TRP A 193 20.99 -13.13 6.37
N ARG A 194 20.92 -13.47 7.65
CA ARG A 194 19.77 -13.32 8.52
C ARG A 194 20.21 -12.61 9.80
N TYR A 195 19.48 -11.59 10.22
CA TYR A 195 19.62 -10.96 11.53
C TYR A 195 18.35 -11.20 12.36
N ARG A 196 18.47 -11.45 13.66
CA ARG A 196 17.33 -11.74 14.53
C ARG A 196 17.25 -10.73 15.66
N THR A 197 16.07 -10.15 15.85
CA THR A 197 15.71 -9.25 16.93
C THR A 197 14.96 -9.98 18.03
N GLY A 198 14.58 -9.26 19.11
CA GLY A 198 13.84 -9.82 20.23
C GLY A 198 12.38 -10.14 19.94
N LYS A 199 11.75 -9.43 18.99
CA LYS A 199 10.34 -9.57 18.59
C LYS A 199 10.20 -9.40 17.08
N GLU A 200 8.97 -9.50 16.57
CA GLU A 200 8.66 -9.36 15.14
C GLU A 200 9.16 -8.04 14.54
N ILE A 201 9.55 -8.10 13.27
CA ILE A 201 9.89 -6.91 12.50
C ILE A 201 8.61 -6.16 12.16
N THR A 202 8.57 -4.86 12.40
CA THR A 202 7.36 -4.04 12.27
C THR A 202 7.41 -3.04 11.14
N THR A 203 8.60 -2.74 10.62
CA THR A 203 8.78 -1.80 9.51
C THR A 203 9.45 -2.45 8.32
N THR A 204 9.05 -2.02 7.11
CA THR A 204 9.87 -2.30 5.92
C THR A 204 11.27 -1.76 6.11
N ALA A 205 12.25 -2.55 5.73
CA ALA A 205 13.64 -2.14 5.87
C ALA A 205 13.97 -0.98 4.91
N TYR A 206 14.78 -0.06 5.37
CA TYR A 206 15.32 1.01 4.55
C TYR A 206 16.83 0.80 4.35
N SER A 207 17.25 0.60 3.10
CA SER A 207 18.66 0.45 2.74
C SER A 207 19.27 1.78 2.32
N THR A 208 20.48 2.05 2.80
CA THR A 208 21.34 3.16 2.33
C THR A 208 22.41 2.65 1.35
N GLY A 209 22.34 1.38 0.95
CA GLY A 209 23.39 0.67 0.23
C GLY A 209 24.50 0.17 1.14
N ARG A 210 24.82 0.86 2.24
CA ARG A 210 25.81 0.45 3.25
C ARG A 210 25.16 -0.14 4.51
N LEU A 211 24.10 0.48 4.99
CA LEU A 211 23.34 0.07 6.18
C LEU A 211 21.90 -0.25 5.80
N VAL A 212 21.35 -1.22 6.50
CA VAL A 212 19.93 -1.59 6.45
C VAL A 212 19.30 -1.26 7.79
N ASN A 213 18.31 -0.39 7.76
CA ASN A 213 17.61 0.11 8.94
C ASN A 213 16.22 -0.51 9.02
N PHE A 214 15.86 -1.09 10.14
CA PHE A 214 14.55 -1.71 10.38
C PHE A 214 14.20 -1.67 11.86
N ALA A 215 12.93 -1.60 12.16
CA ALA A 215 12.45 -1.60 13.52
C ALA A 215 11.73 -2.90 13.89
N SER A 216 11.73 -3.18 15.18
CA SER A 216 11.07 -4.33 15.77
C SER A 216 10.07 -3.90 16.85
N ARG A 217 9.10 -4.75 17.12
CA ARG A 217 8.12 -4.55 18.20
C ARG A 217 8.76 -4.54 19.60
N ASP A 218 10.06 -4.89 19.70
CA ASP A 218 10.81 -4.76 20.96
C ASP A 218 11.11 -3.29 21.35
N GLY A 219 10.79 -2.34 20.48
CA GLY A 219 11.02 -0.91 20.70
C GLY A 219 12.37 -0.43 20.18
N SER A 220 13.07 -1.25 19.43
CA SER A 220 14.38 -0.91 18.88
C SER A 220 14.38 -0.69 17.38
N LEU A 221 15.12 0.31 16.95
CA LEU A 221 15.55 0.52 15.58
C LEU A 221 16.98 0.01 15.45
N TYR A 222 17.20 -0.86 14.49
CA TYR A 222 18.49 -1.50 14.21
C TYR A 222 19.08 -0.97 12.92
N ALA A 223 20.37 -0.73 12.89
CA ALA A 223 21.14 -0.45 11.68
C ALA A 223 22.24 -1.52 11.52
N VAL A 224 22.06 -2.37 10.53
CA VAL A 224 22.92 -3.54 10.27
C VAL A 224 23.63 -3.34 8.94
N GLY A 225 24.87 -3.82 8.82
CA GLY A 225 25.61 -3.77 7.56
C GLY A 225 24.87 -4.51 6.44
N ALA A 226 24.78 -3.89 5.26
CA ALA A 226 24.10 -4.48 4.11
C ALA A 226 24.79 -5.73 3.55
N LEU A 227 26.12 -5.76 3.58
CA LEU A 227 26.94 -6.88 3.10
C LEU A 227 27.24 -7.91 4.20
N GLU A 228 27.47 -7.42 5.41
CA GLU A 228 27.82 -8.20 6.58
C GLU A 228 26.79 -7.88 7.66
N ARG A 229 26.26 -8.89 8.34
CA ARG A 229 25.18 -8.73 9.32
C ARG A 229 25.60 -8.05 10.63
N ASP A 230 26.67 -7.28 10.63
CA ASP A 230 27.18 -6.63 11.82
C ASP A 230 26.30 -5.47 12.24
N LEU A 231 25.91 -5.46 13.52
CA LEU A 231 25.19 -4.34 14.11
C LEU A 231 26.11 -3.12 14.17
N ASN A 232 25.77 -2.07 13.44
CA ASN A 232 26.52 -0.82 13.47
C ASN A 232 26.06 0.08 14.63
N TRP A 233 24.74 0.24 14.77
CA TRP A 233 24.14 0.99 15.87
C TRP A 233 22.70 0.51 16.11
N GLN A 234 22.20 0.82 17.29
CA GLN A 234 20.83 0.54 17.73
C GLN A 234 20.32 1.76 18.48
N PHE A 235 19.04 2.09 18.28
CA PHE A 235 18.33 3.13 19.02
C PHE A 235 17.11 2.51 19.69
N GLU A 236 16.93 2.77 20.99
CA GLU A 236 15.84 2.19 21.78
C GLU A 236 14.82 3.27 22.17
N THR A 237 13.55 2.94 22.01
CA THR A 237 12.40 3.73 22.46
C THR A 237 11.71 3.06 23.65
N ASN A 238 10.88 3.81 24.39
CA ASN A 238 10.19 3.29 25.57
C ASN A 238 8.94 2.45 25.25
N ALA A 239 8.57 2.31 23.96
CA ALA A 239 7.41 1.55 23.50
C ALA A 239 7.68 0.95 22.11
N PRO A 240 6.81 0.06 21.60
CA PRO A 240 6.96 -0.51 20.28
C PRO A 240 7.07 0.55 19.17
N ILE A 241 7.90 0.24 18.16
CA ILE A 241 7.97 1.00 16.92
C ILE A 241 7.16 0.23 15.89
N THR A 242 6.00 0.75 15.52
CA THR A 242 5.09 0.11 14.55
C THR A 242 4.86 0.97 13.31
N ALA A 243 5.14 2.26 13.39
CA ALA A 243 5.08 3.18 12.27
C ALA A 243 6.23 2.94 11.29
N PRO A 244 5.98 2.91 9.97
CA PRO A 244 7.06 2.92 8.97
C PRO A 244 8.02 4.09 9.17
N LEU A 245 9.27 3.88 8.79
CA LEU A 245 10.31 4.92 8.87
C LEU A 245 10.12 5.94 7.74
N ALA A 246 10.32 7.22 8.05
CA ALA A 246 10.55 8.23 7.02
C ALA A 246 12.03 8.59 6.93
N THR A 247 12.46 9.04 5.77
CA THR A 247 13.88 9.28 5.50
C THR A 247 14.08 10.58 4.78
N THR A 248 15.20 11.22 5.09
CA THR A 248 15.75 12.32 4.32
C THR A 248 17.13 11.94 3.79
N GLU A 249 17.82 12.86 3.15
CA GLU A 249 19.16 12.62 2.64
C GLU A 249 20.14 12.20 3.75
N ASP A 250 20.02 12.75 4.95
CA ASP A 250 20.96 12.59 6.05
C ASP A 250 20.34 12.08 7.36
N SER A 251 19.02 11.92 7.41
CA SER A 251 18.31 11.58 8.64
C SER A 251 17.32 10.43 8.47
N LEU A 252 17.09 9.71 9.55
CA LEU A 252 15.97 8.78 9.74
C LEU A 252 14.97 9.41 10.71
N ILE A 253 13.69 9.40 10.34
CA ILE A 253 12.61 9.88 11.19
C ILE A 253 11.81 8.67 11.65
N LEU A 254 11.79 8.48 12.94
CA LEU A 254 11.20 7.37 13.65
C LEU A 254 10.04 7.88 14.49
N ALA A 255 8.86 7.27 14.36
CA ALA A 255 7.72 7.50 15.23
C ALA A 255 7.44 6.25 16.09
N SER A 256 7.17 6.46 17.36
CA SER A 256 6.99 5.38 18.33
C SER A 256 5.67 5.48 19.07
N GLU A 257 5.22 4.35 19.62
CA GLU A 257 4.05 4.30 20.49
C GLU A 257 4.31 4.92 21.87
N ASP A 258 5.54 5.37 22.17
CA ASP A 258 5.89 6.14 23.36
C ASP A 258 5.51 7.63 23.29
N ASN A 259 4.78 8.03 22.24
CA ASN A 259 4.30 9.38 21.95
C ASN A 259 5.35 10.34 21.40
N PHE A 260 6.52 9.85 21.01
CA PHE A 260 7.59 10.66 20.47
C PHE A 260 7.87 10.37 19.00
N VAL A 261 8.36 11.41 18.33
CA VAL A 261 9.04 11.32 17.06
C VAL A 261 10.50 11.68 17.27
N TYR A 262 11.37 10.88 16.74
CA TYR A 262 12.81 11.05 16.82
C TYR A 262 13.40 11.28 15.44
N CYS A 263 14.25 12.27 15.30
CA CYS A 263 15.09 12.45 14.12
C CYS A 263 16.50 12.01 14.47
N LEU A 264 16.97 11.00 13.78
CA LEU A 264 18.26 10.38 14.02
C LEU A 264 19.20 10.65 12.84
N ASP A 265 20.47 10.83 13.11
CA ASP A 265 21.49 10.76 12.07
C ASP A 265 21.57 9.34 11.52
N ARG A 266 21.38 9.20 10.21
CA ARG A 266 21.24 7.89 9.59
C ARG A 266 22.52 7.04 9.59
N ASN A 267 23.72 7.65 9.83
CA ASN A 267 24.98 6.94 9.80
C ASN A 267 25.38 6.37 11.16
N ASN A 268 25.00 7.05 12.25
CA ASN A 268 25.45 6.71 13.61
C ASN A 268 24.33 6.59 14.64
N GLY A 269 23.06 6.86 14.26
CA GLY A 269 21.90 6.74 15.15
C GLY A 269 21.79 7.83 16.23
N LEU A 270 22.61 8.87 16.20
CA LEU A 270 22.55 9.95 17.18
C LEU A 270 21.28 10.80 16.98
N THR A 271 20.60 11.09 18.06
CA THR A 271 19.40 11.94 18.06
C THR A 271 19.79 13.39 17.74
N ARG A 272 19.18 13.93 16.69
CA ARG A 272 19.30 15.35 16.32
C ARG A 272 18.27 16.21 17.04
N TRP A 273 17.04 15.70 17.09
CA TRP A 273 15.92 16.31 17.81
C TRP A 273 14.85 15.25 18.12
N GLU A 274 13.98 15.57 19.07
CA GLU A 274 12.79 14.80 19.41
C GLU A 274 11.57 15.71 19.54
N PHE A 275 10.38 15.19 19.28
CA PHE A 275 9.11 15.90 19.40
C PHE A 275 8.08 15.03 20.11
N ALA A 276 7.44 15.57 21.16
CA ALA A 276 6.38 14.89 21.90
C ALA A 276 5.01 15.23 21.29
N SER A 277 4.32 14.25 20.73
CA SER A 277 2.98 14.40 20.13
C SER A 277 1.84 14.27 21.13
N GLY A 278 2.12 13.79 22.36
CA GLY A 278 1.14 13.56 23.39
C GLY A 278 0.31 12.27 23.25
N TYR A 279 0.36 11.60 22.11
CA TYR A 279 -0.34 10.35 21.83
C TYR A 279 0.53 9.38 21.02
N PRO A 280 0.27 8.04 21.13
CA PRO A 280 0.99 7.05 20.35
C PRO A 280 0.92 7.31 18.84
N ILE A 281 2.02 7.05 18.14
CA ILE A 281 2.10 7.24 16.69
C ILE A 281 2.33 5.88 16.04
N ARG A 282 1.37 5.45 15.20
CA ARG A 282 1.41 4.19 14.47
C ARG A 282 1.42 4.39 12.95
N LYS A 283 1.25 5.62 12.50
CA LYS A 283 1.28 6.00 11.09
C LYS A 283 2.65 6.52 10.71
N ALA A 284 3.00 6.30 9.44
CA ALA A 284 4.26 6.79 8.92
C ALA A 284 4.35 8.32 9.04
N PRO A 285 5.44 8.87 9.57
CA PRO A 285 5.78 10.27 9.35
C PRO A 285 5.95 10.54 7.85
N VAL A 286 5.44 11.65 7.35
CA VAL A 286 5.52 11.99 5.93
C VAL A 286 6.35 13.25 5.73
N VAL A 287 7.42 13.11 4.96
CA VAL A 287 8.31 14.23 4.62
C VAL A 287 7.99 14.74 3.22
N ILE A 288 7.65 16.04 3.14
CA ILE A 288 7.47 16.75 1.87
C ILE A 288 8.34 18.00 1.88
N GLU A 289 9.45 17.95 1.17
CA GLU A 289 10.46 19.03 1.16
C GLU A 289 10.98 19.33 2.59
N GLU A 290 10.67 20.52 3.15
CA GLU A 290 11.06 20.92 4.50
C GLU A 290 9.99 20.65 5.57
N ASP A 291 8.84 20.13 5.17
CA ASP A 291 7.71 19.84 6.07
C ASP A 291 7.70 18.38 6.47
N LEU A 292 7.49 18.13 7.75
CA LEU A 292 7.24 16.83 8.33
C LEU A 292 5.82 16.77 8.89
N TYR A 293 5.01 15.87 8.35
CA TYR A 293 3.65 15.64 8.81
C TYR A 293 3.58 14.40 9.68
N ILE A 294 2.94 14.54 10.84
CA ILE A 294 2.79 13.48 11.83
C ILE A 294 1.32 13.38 12.22
N ILE A 295 0.79 12.15 12.25
CA ILE A 295 -0.59 11.89 12.64
C ILE A 295 -0.59 10.86 13.78
N PRO A 296 -0.62 11.30 15.04
CA PRO A 296 -0.83 10.43 16.18
C PRO A 296 -2.22 9.78 16.14
N ASP A 297 -2.44 8.74 16.96
CA ASP A 297 -3.72 8.05 17.05
C ASP A 297 -4.89 8.98 17.44
N ARG A 298 -4.57 10.07 18.10
CA ARG A 298 -5.50 11.15 18.50
C ARG A 298 -4.84 12.51 18.32
N GLY A 299 -5.65 13.57 18.35
CA GLY A 299 -5.17 14.94 18.22
C GLY A 299 -5.35 15.49 16.82
N GLY A 300 -4.91 14.79 15.81
CA GLY A 300 -4.99 15.24 14.42
C GLY A 300 -3.64 15.20 13.72
N ILE A 301 -3.35 16.20 12.89
CA ILE A 301 -2.09 16.31 12.16
C ILE A 301 -1.23 17.46 12.68
N PHE A 302 0.05 17.21 12.85
CA PHE A 302 1.07 18.20 13.14
C PHE A 302 1.93 18.43 11.90
N ASN A 303 2.30 19.68 11.66
CA ASN A 303 3.35 20.04 10.69
C ASN A 303 4.56 20.55 11.45
N LEU A 304 5.69 19.86 11.28
CA LEU A 304 6.96 20.22 11.88
C LEU A 304 7.97 20.60 10.80
N THR A 305 8.98 21.36 11.20
CA THR A 305 10.17 21.59 10.35
C THR A 305 11.07 20.37 10.42
N VAL A 306 11.39 19.72 9.30
CA VAL A 306 12.23 18.49 9.23
C VAL A 306 13.58 18.68 9.94
N ARG A 307 14.24 19.84 9.75
CA ARG A 307 15.58 20.08 10.29
C ARG A 307 15.66 20.22 11.81
N THR A 308 14.62 20.78 12.43
CA THR A 308 14.65 21.19 13.84
C THR A 308 13.61 20.52 14.71
N GLY A 309 12.63 19.83 14.14
CA GLY A 309 11.48 19.30 14.86
C GLY A 309 10.53 20.37 15.40
N SER A 310 10.73 21.65 15.06
CA SER A 310 9.89 22.73 15.55
C SER A 310 8.51 22.67 14.90
N GLU A 311 7.47 22.76 15.73
CA GLU A 311 6.09 22.81 15.27
C GLU A 311 5.81 24.10 14.50
N LYS A 312 5.22 23.97 13.31
CA LYS A 312 4.72 25.10 12.51
C LYS A 312 3.25 25.35 12.78
N TRP A 313 2.46 24.30 12.81
CA TRP A 313 1.03 24.33 13.11
C TRP A 313 0.50 22.91 13.43
N GLU A 314 -0.63 22.86 14.13
CA GLU A 314 -1.43 21.67 14.44
C GLU A 314 -2.85 21.83 13.92
N ARG A 315 -3.48 20.70 13.50
CA ARG A 315 -4.88 20.66 13.11
C ARG A 315 -5.57 19.41 13.61
N ALA A 316 -6.56 19.63 14.50
CA ALA A 316 -7.37 18.54 15.03
C ALA A 316 -8.35 17.95 14.00
N GLY A 317 -8.79 16.70 14.24
CA GLY A 317 -9.82 16.04 13.45
C GLY A 317 -9.37 15.43 12.14
N ILE A 318 -8.07 15.41 11.86
CA ILE A 318 -7.46 14.75 10.70
C ILE A 318 -7.02 13.35 11.11
N SER A 319 -7.33 12.37 10.25
CA SER A 319 -6.97 10.96 10.46
C SER A 319 -5.86 10.47 9.54
N ASP A 320 -5.77 10.93 8.28
CA ASP A 320 -4.78 10.43 7.35
C ASP A 320 -4.20 11.54 6.47
N PHE A 321 -2.94 11.39 6.09
CA PHE A 321 -2.30 12.14 5.02
C PHE A 321 -2.58 11.45 3.69
N LEU A 322 -2.84 12.21 2.63
CA LEU A 322 -3.13 11.65 1.31
C LEU A 322 -2.18 12.16 0.22
N GLY A 323 -1.68 13.38 0.36
CA GLY A 323 -0.79 14.00 -0.58
C GLY A 323 -0.66 15.51 -0.35
N ALA A 324 0.28 16.12 -1.02
CA ALA A 324 0.51 17.56 -0.93
C ALA A 324 0.80 18.16 -2.32
N THR A 325 0.41 19.42 -2.51
CA THR A 325 0.88 20.28 -3.58
C THR A 325 1.75 21.39 -2.98
N LYS A 326 2.20 22.33 -3.78
CA LYS A 326 2.97 23.48 -3.28
C LYS A 326 2.20 24.30 -2.24
N SER A 327 0.88 24.41 -2.38
CA SER A 327 0.05 25.28 -1.55
C SER A 327 -0.98 24.56 -0.69
N ARG A 328 -1.30 23.31 -1.00
CA ARG A 328 -2.40 22.56 -0.38
C ARG A 328 -1.93 21.22 0.18
N LEU A 329 -2.61 20.80 1.22
CA LEU A 329 -2.45 19.50 1.82
C LEU A 329 -3.78 18.73 1.68
N PHE A 330 -3.72 17.53 1.16
CA PHE A 330 -4.85 16.60 1.10
C PHE A 330 -4.77 15.64 2.27
N THR A 331 -5.83 15.61 3.04
CA THR A 331 -5.94 14.78 4.24
C THR A 331 -7.29 14.10 4.30
N SER A 332 -7.51 13.23 5.26
CA SER A 332 -8.85 12.75 5.56
C SER A 332 -9.25 13.02 6.99
N ASP A 333 -10.55 13.16 7.20
CA ASP A 333 -11.14 13.20 8.54
C ASP A 333 -11.51 11.79 9.03
N VAL A 334 -11.85 11.67 10.30
CA VAL A 334 -12.27 10.41 10.95
C VAL A 334 -13.55 9.82 10.34
N THR A 335 -14.31 10.61 9.57
CA THR A 335 -15.55 10.16 8.91
C THR A 335 -15.30 9.69 7.47
N GLY A 336 -14.06 9.79 7.01
CA GLY A 336 -13.64 9.36 5.68
C GLY A 336 -13.86 10.37 4.57
N ASN A 337 -14.12 11.65 4.87
CA ASN A 337 -14.11 12.68 3.85
C ASN A 337 -12.67 13.13 3.57
N VAL A 338 -12.41 13.62 2.37
CA VAL A 338 -11.14 14.27 2.05
C VAL A 338 -11.22 15.74 2.47
N VAL A 339 -10.28 16.18 3.30
CA VAL A 339 -10.18 17.55 3.80
C VAL A 339 -8.97 18.22 3.15
N LEU A 340 -9.22 19.38 2.55
CA LEU A 340 -8.19 20.23 1.98
C LEU A 340 -7.75 21.24 3.02
N LEU A 341 -6.45 21.32 3.27
CA LEU A 341 -5.86 22.30 4.16
C LEU A 341 -4.88 23.20 3.37
N GLN A 342 -4.73 24.42 3.80
CA GLN A 342 -3.65 25.28 3.36
C GLN A 342 -2.33 24.77 3.95
N ARG A 343 -1.36 24.44 3.10
CA ARG A 343 -0.12 23.79 3.54
C ARG A 343 0.67 24.61 4.54
N SER A 344 0.72 25.93 4.36
CA SER A 344 1.51 26.83 5.22
C SER A 344 0.93 27.09 6.60
N THR A 345 -0.40 26.95 6.78
CA THR A 345 -1.10 27.36 8.01
C THR A 345 -1.97 26.29 8.65
N GLY A 346 -2.23 25.18 7.97
CA GLY A 346 -3.17 24.14 8.41
C GLY A 346 -4.65 24.59 8.38
N GLN A 347 -4.97 25.75 7.80
CA GLN A 347 -6.36 26.24 7.71
C GLN A 347 -7.18 25.40 6.72
N PRO A 348 -8.43 25.02 7.06
CA PRO A 348 -9.28 24.25 6.17
C PRO A 348 -9.75 25.11 4.99
N LEU A 349 -9.55 24.60 3.79
CA LEU A 349 -10.01 25.18 2.53
C LEU A 349 -11.35 24.57 2.10
N GLY A 350 -11.65 23.34 2.53
CA GLY A 350 -12.89 22.67 2.24
C GLY A 350 -12.85 21.16 2.47
N THR A 351 -14.02 20.53 2.27
CA THR A 351 -14.20 19.09 2.48
C THR A 351 -14.93 18.48 1.29
N LEU A 352 -14.37 17.39 0.78
CA LEU A 352 -14.92 16.60 -0.32
C LEU A 352 -15.51 15.29 0.23
N PRO A 353 -16.79 14.96 -0.05
CA PRO A 353 -17.44 13.75 0.46
C PRO A 353 -17.03 12.51 -0.35
N LEU A 354 -15.77 12.11 -0.26
CA LEU A 354 -15.18 10.98 -0.98
C LEU A 354 -15.09 9.70 -0.12
N ARG A 355 -16.03 9.49 0.82
CA ARG A 355 -16.08 8.31 1.69
C ARG A 355 -16.05 6.96 0.98
N PRO A 356 -16.71 6.77 -0.19
CA PRO A 356 -16.65 5.49 -0.90
C PRO A 356 -15.25 5.10 -1.34
N PHE A 357 -14.34 6.07 -1.50
CA PHE A 357 -12.94 5.87 -1.83
C PHE A 357 -12.12 5.67 -0.53
N SER A 358 -12.34 4.50 0.09
CA SER A 358 -11.74 4.19 1.39
C SER A 358 -10.34 3.60 1.33
N VAL A 359 -9.91 3.14 0.15
CA VAL A 359 -8.53 2.72 -0.09
C VAL A 359 -7.75 3.91 -0.65
N ARG A 360 -6.77 4.37 0.10
CA ARG A 360 -6.08 5.62 -0.14
C ARG A 360 -4.59 5.41 -0.13
N LEU A 361 -3.90 6.10 -1.00
CA LEU A 361 -2.46 6.14 -1.03
C LEU A 361 -1.98 7.33 -0.20
N GLU A 362 -1.06 7.10 0.72
CA GLU A 362 -0.27 8.14 1.34
C GLU A 362 0.84 8.52 0.36
N ASN A 363 0.58 9.55 -0.46
CA ASN A 363 1.48 9.93 -1.54
C ASN A 363 2.48 10.97 -1.07
N ASP A 364 3.68 10.52 -0.77
CA ASP A 364 4.85 11.36 -0.45
C ASP A 364 5.77 11.60 -1.66
N ARG A 365 5.41 11.08 -2.84
CA ARG A 365 6.24 11.13 -4.05
C ARG A 365 5.86 12.23 -5.01
N THR A 366 4.56 12.41 -5.21
CA THR A 366 4.04 13.37 -6.21
C THR A 366 2.89 14.20 -5.65
N ASP A 367 2.52 15.25 -6.37
CA ASP A 367 1.37 16.12 -6.06
C ASP A 367 0.01 15.54 -6.50
N ARG A 368 -0.04 14.25 -6.85
CA ARG A 368 -1.26 13.55 -7.27
C ARG A 368 -1.98 12.91 -6.08
N LEU A 369 -3.30 12.87 -6.16
CA LEU A 369 -4.13 12.18 -5.18
C LEU A 369 -4.71 10.90 -5.79
N PHE A 370 -4.27 9.75 -5.31
CA PHE A 370 -4.75 8.44 -5.74
C PHE A 370 -5.69 7.84 -4.72
N LEU A 371 -6.90 7.53 -5.17
CA LEU A 371 -7.96 6.97 -4.33
C LEU A 371 -8.58 5.77 -5.03
N ALA A 372 -8.97 4.76 -4.26
CA ALA A 372 -9.72 3.64 -4.79
C ALA A 372 -10.88 3.25 -3.89
N THR A 373 -11.89 2.66 -4.51
CA THR A 373 -12.95 1.95 -3.78
C THR A 373 -12.52 0.51 -3.51
N PRO A 374 -13.04 -0.14 -2.49
CA PRO A 374 -12.79 -1.57 -2.28
C PRO A 374 -13.22 -2.44 -3.48
N SER A 375 -14.19 -1.99 -4.27
CA SER A 375 -14.67 -2.69 -5.48
C SER A 375 -13.78 -2.50 -6.71
N GLY A 376 -12.68 -1.73 -6.61
CA GLY A 376 -11.68 -1.60 -7.67
C GLY A 376 -11.79 -0.35 -8.55
N LEU A 377 -12.72 0.56 -8.29
CA LEU A 377 -12.73 1.85 -8.99
C LEU A 377 -11.57 2.71 -8.47
N VAL A 378 -10.61 3.03 -9.33
CA VAL A 378 -9.43 3.84 -9.03
C VAL A 378 -9.55 5.19 -9.71
N VAL A 379 -9.22 6.26 -9.00
CA VAL A 379 -9.22 7.62 -9.54
C VAL A 379 -7.92 8.35 -9.18
N CYS A 380 -7.43 9.14 -10.12
CA CYS A 380 -6.37 10.10 -9.90
C CYS A 380 -6.96 11.52 -9.98
N LEU A 381 -6.75 12.29 -8.94
CA LEU A 381 -7.13 13.72 -8.90
C LEU A 381 -5.87 14.58 -8.89
N ARG A 382 -5.97 15.75 -9.54
CA ARG A 382 -4.90 16.73 -9.59
C ARG A 382 -5.44 18.15 -9.47
N GLU A 383 -4.58 19.11 -9.19
CA GLU A 383 -4.95 20.52 -9.27
C GLU A 383 -5.20 20.93 -10.73
N GLN A 384 -6.17 21.82 -10.94
CA GLN A 384 -6.45 22.35 -12.27
C GLN A 384 -5.22 23.10 -12.82
N GLY A 385 -4.88 22.79 -14.07
CA GLY A 385 -3.71 23.37 -14.74
C GLY A 385 -2.38 22.71 -14.40
N SER A 386 -2.35 21.66 -13.55
CA SER A 386 -1.17 20.85 -13.29
C SER A 386 -1.14 19.64 -14.22
N GLU A 387 -0.78 19.83 -15.48
CA GLU A 387 -0.72 18.73 -16.45
C GLU A 387 0.36 17.70 -16.09
N PHE A 388 1.54 18.18 -15.71
CA PHE A 388 2.67 17.33 -15.31
C PHE A 388 2.72 17.15 -13.80
N ALA A 389 3.06 15.95 -13.35
CA ALA A 389 3.23 15.69 -11.93
C ALA A 389 4.46 16.43 -11.38
N HIS A 390 4.30 17.04 -10.20
CA HIS A 390 5.43 17.56 -9.45
C HIS A 390 5.94 16.48 -8.51
N PHE A 391 7.23 16.15 -8.62
CA PHE A 391 7.87 15.13 -7.79
C PHE A 391 8.45 15.78 -6.54
N HIS A 392 8.05 15.29 -5.36
CA HIS A 392 8.59 15.71 -4.07
C HIS A 392 9.90 14.99 -3.74
N LYS A 393 9.96 13.69 -4.11
CA LYS A 393 11.18 12.90 -4.03
C LYS A 393 11.79 12.78 -5.43
N TYR A 394 13.08 12.97 -5.51
CA TYR A 394 13.86 12.82 -6.76
C TYR A 394 13.37 13.73 -7.90
N PRO A 395 13.25 15.06 -7.70
CA PRO A 395 12.72 15.97 -8.71
C PRO A 395 13.55 16.00 -10.00
N ASP A 396 14.83 15.66 -9.92
CA ASP A 396 15.76 15.65 -11.05
C ASP A 396 15.88 14.28 -11.74
N ARG A 397 15.13 13.28 -11.27
CA ARG A 397 15.16 11.94 -11.84
C ARG A 397 14.51 11.92 -13.23
N ALA A 398 15.23 11.41 -14.23
CA ALA A 398 14.65 11.15 -15.53
C ALA A 398 13.65 9.97 -15.42
N PRO A 399 12.50 10.02 -16.12
CA PRO A 399 11.57 8.89 -16.18
C PRO A 399 12.25 7.63 -16.68
N ILE A 400 11.97 6.49 -16.05
CA ILE A 400 12.42 5.19 -16.54
C ILE A 400 11.46 4.78 -17.64
N VAL A 401 11.98 4.65 -18.85
CA VAL A 401 11.22 4.15 -19.99
C VAL A 401 11.46 2.65 -20.16
N PRO A 402 10.47 1.88 -20.66
CA PRO A 402 10.65 0.48 -20.97
C PRO A 402 11.80 0.28 -21.96
N ASP A 403 12.66 -0.72 -21.73
CA ASP A 403 13.60 -1.19 -22.73
C ASP A 403 12.77 -1.76 -23.89
N VAL A 404 12.67 -1.04 -25.00
CA VAL A 404 12.09 -1.53 -26.23
C VAL A 404 13.18 -2.38 -26.91
N GLU A 405 13.08 -3.71 -26.77
CA GLU A 405 13.87 -4.57 -27.63
C GLU A 405 13.53 -4.20 -29.09
N PRO A 406 14.52 -3.86 -29.92
CA PRO A 406 14.24 -3.61 -31.33
C PRO A 406 13.58 -4.86 -31.91
N ASP A 407 12.45 -4.68 -32.56
CA ASP A 407 11.77 -5.77 -33.27
C ASP A 407 12.82 -6.56 -34.08
N GLU A 408 12.95 -7.86 -33.79
CA GLU A 408 13.80 -8.72 -34.60
C GLU A 408 13.39 -8.51 -36.08
N PRO A 409 14.34 -8.19 -36.99
CA PRO A 409 13.99 -7.97 -38.38
C PRO A 409 13.27 -9.22 -38.89
N THR A 410 12.02 -9.04 -39.28
CA THR A 410 11.20 -10.10 -39.84
C THR A 410 12.04 -10.78 -40.95
N PRO A 411 12.30 -12.09 -40.85
CA PRO A 411 13.10 -12.76 -41.86
C PRO A 411 12.47 -12.52 -43.25
N PRO A 412 13.26 -12.23 -44.28
CA PRO A 412 12.72 -11.93 -45.61
C PRO A 412 11.83 -13.10 -46.07
N VAL A 413 10.60 -12.77 -46.43
CA VAL A 413 9.66 -13.74 -47.00
C VAL A 413 10.32 -14.22 -48.32
N LEU A 414 10.83 -15.45 -48.30
CA LEU A 414 11.29 -16.12 -49.51
C LEU A 414 10.08 -16.25 -50.46
N MET A 415 10.04 -15.41 -51.48
CA MET A 415 9.08 -15.59 -52.56
C MET A 415 9.36 -16.93 -53.23
N PRO A 416 8.35 -17.75 -53.45
CA PRO A 416 8.54 -18.98 -54.23
C PRO A 416 9.03 -18.61 -55.64
N ASP A 417 10.11 -19.29 -56.09
CA ASP A 417 10.67 -19.14 -57.44
C ASP A 417 9.58 -19.25 -58.49
N ALA A 418 9.54 -18.27 -59.38
CA ALA A 418 8.64 -18.30 -60.54
C ALA A 418 8.95 -19.53 -61.39
N PRO A 419 7.96 -20.28 -61.92
CA PRO A 419 8.20 -21.45 -62.76
C PRO A 419 8.94 -21.05 -64.01
N ALA A 420 10.06 -21.74 -64.28
CA ALA A 420 10.82 -21.56 -65.49
C ALA A 420 9.94 -21.93 -66.71
N ASN A 421 9.69 -20.96 -67.57
CA ASN A 421 9.04 -21.20 -68.85
C ASN A 421 9.95 -22.12 -69.69
N GLN A 422 9.39 -23.28 -70.01
CA GLN A 422 9.85 -24.07 -71.15
C GLN A 422 9.15 -23.61 -72.44
#